data_112dce9d258075a4b9d63a98abf08c51
#
_entry.id   112dce9d258075a4b9d63a98abf08c51
#
_cell.length_a   1.000
_cell.length_b   1.000
_cell.length_c   1.000
_cell.angle_alpha   90.00
_cell.angle_beta   90.00
_cell.angle_gamma   90.00
#
_symmetry.space_group_name_H-M   'P 1'
#
loop_
_entity.id
_entity.type
_entity.pdbx_description
1 polymer ?
#
loop_
_entity_poly.entity_id
_entity_poly.type
_entity_poly.pdbx_seq_one_letter_code
_entity_poly.pdbx_strand_id
1 'polypeptide(L)'
;MFSSLLKKQMMRAGFLLLVSSFLIPSPAQAAPIEKVKVSLDAAGGDLPPAVEKRVVSSISSIGNRVFVGKEENLFALNSSAYDKVLADIINRVVIGYVVSDLSVNYGRDTSIHVTLQPVGQIIRHVDTEIDYGGLSPEAARYVAEDTADVPSLMENLLIGLPVDSVGWAESVSQSAGRDLLSQILPEFQANFEVESGENTKVKIYLIPQGKIVRSSRLTFEKTTVPRLLMLRAAEETESALASLRGLPVDFVTRHSSRIASDMNEILQKDSFIRKYGIATDTTLVSGETAELQVNALTDHWVIRTEVWLDAGREGDKNTAVEGMLGHYIGKHDTLFGEARFYPGPMDWNVYGGFTHQFGSFMDLGYKYDFVDSASHIFGTVPIGNKFALRYDRDFRERNNEFGFSYKIHNYITLEYVYNDEDGRWLRLIANL
;
A
#
# COMPACT_ATOMS: atom_id res chain seq x y z
N MET A 1 107.27 -7.33 22.86
CA MET A 1 106.19 -6.88 23.68
C MET A 1 105.58 -5.49 23.16
N PHE A 2 106.00 -5.01 22.00
CA PHE A 2 105.54 -3.74 21.41
C PHE A 2 104.53 -3.85 20.23
N SER A 3 104.31 -5.05 19.75
CA SER A 3 103.45 -5.28 18.58
C SER A 3 101.96 -5.47 18.88
N SER A 4 101.59 -5.76 20.14
CA SER A 4 100.22 -6.00 20.55
C SER A 4 99.40 -4.76 20.92
N LEU A 5 100.09 -3.69 21.34
CA LEU A 5 99.51 -2.41 21.75
C LEU A 5 99.10 -1.55 20.53
N LEU A 6 99.87 -1.58 19.44
CA LEU A 6 99.58 -0.84 18.19
C LEU A 6 98.37 -1.37 17.48
N LYS A 7 98.17 -2.71 17.47
CA LYS A 7 96.95 -3.34 16.85
C LYS A 7 95.68 -3.00 17.64
N LYS A 8 95.81 -2.85 18.98
CA LYS A 8 94.61 -2.54 19.81
C LYS A 8 94.19 -1.06 19.72
N GLN A 9 95.13 -0.16 19.43
CA GLN A 9 94.80 1.27 19.20
C GLN A 9 94.25 1.50 17.79
N MET A 10 94.78 0.87 16.76
CA MET A 10 94.20 0.95 15.39
C MET A 10 92.82 0.36 15.30
N MET A 11 92.55 -0.71 16.04
CA MET A 11 91.18 -1.33 16.05
C MET A 11 90.16 -0.48 16.81
N ARG A 12 90.60 0.36 17.83
CA ARG A 12 89.75 1.31 18.55
C ARG A 12 89.51 2.57 17.76
N ALA A 13 90.46 3.06 16.97
CA ALA A 13 90.25 4.19 16.06
C ALA A 13 89.38 3.87 14.88
N GLY A 14 89.49 2.62 14.31
CA GLY A 14 88.61 2.17 13.23
C GLY A 14 87.13 1.95 13.65
N PHE A 15 86.95 1.53 14.91
CA PHE A 15 85.61 1.34 15.46
C PHE A 15 84.93 2.67 15.83
N LEU A 16 85.67 3.68 16.23
CA LEU A 16 85.14 5.06 16.52
C LEU A 16 84.79 5.81 15.25
N LEU A 17 85.51 5.60 14.11
CA LEU A 17 85.19 6.19 12.81
C LEU A 17 83.99 5.44 12.11
N LEU A 18 83.73 4.17 12.34
CA LEU A 18 82.59 3.44 11.84
C LEU A 18 81.28 3.74 12.62
N VAL A 19 81.37 4.11 13.88
CA VAL A 19 80.19 4.51 14.68
C VAL A 19 79.80 5.99 14.43
N SER A 20 80.71 6.87 14.03
CA SER A 20 80.42 8.25 13.69
C SER A 20 79.75 8.43 12.29
N SER A 21 79.91 7.45 11.39
CA SER A 21 79.28 7.49 10.06
C SER A 21 77.81 7.01 10.06
N PHE A 22 77.29 6.45 11.17
CA PHE A 22 75.89 6.07 11.32
C PHE A 22 74.99 7.17 11.98
N LEU A 23 75.51 8.34 12.30
CA LEU A 23 74.75 9.46 12.84
C LEU A 23 74.58 10.63 11.86
N ILE A 24 74.51 10.32 10.54
CA ILE A 24 73.96 11.29 9.62
C ILE A 24 72.40 11.19 9.82
N PRO A 25 71.73 12.23 10.35
CA PRO A 25 70.28 12.22 10.33
C PRO A 25 69.85 12.14 8.89
N SER A 26 69.22 11.00 8.52
CA SER A 26 68.51 10.95 7.23
C SER A 26 67.62 12.20 7.18
N PRO A 27 67.61 12.95 6.09
CA PRO A 27 66.63 14.02 5.96
C PRO A 27 65.27 13.40 6.22
N ALA A 28 64.57 13.92 7.23
CA ALA A 28 63.21 13.47 7.55
C ALA A 28 62.40 13.63 6.25
N GLN A 29 62.19 12.51 5.56
CA GLN A 29 61.33 12.49 4.40
C GLN A 29 59.95 12.90 4.89
N ALA A 30 59.45 14.05 4.43
CA ALA A 30 58.15 14.53 4.80
C ALA A 30 57.12 13.45 4.46
N ALA A 31 56.29 13.09 5.39
CA ALA A 31 55.31 12.05 5.18
C ALA A 31 54.29 12.51 4.12
N PRO A 32 53.93 11.66 3.17
CA PRO A 32 52.88 11.99 2.21
C PRO A 32 51.52 12.14 2.93
N ILE A 33 50.69 13.07 2.47
CA ILE A 33 49.33 13.26 2.95
C ILE A 33 48.51 12.01 2.55
N GLU A 34 47.92 11.31 3.52
CA GLU A 34 47.20 10.09 3.30
C GLU A 34 45.68 10.32 3.21
N LYS A 35 45.16 11.30 3.99
CA LYS A 35 43.72 11.52 4.09
C LYS A 35 43.40 13.01 4.29
N VAL A 36 42.22 13.40 3.72
CA VAL A 36 41.66 14.74 3.91
C VAL A 36 40.34 14.62 4.70
N LYS A 37 40.21 15.38 5.78
CA LYS A 37 38.99 15.55 6.58
C LYS A 37 38.47 16.96 6.35
N VAL A 38 37.16 17.11 6.17
CA VAL A 38 36.51 18.40 5.97
C VAL A 38 35.50 18.63 7.07
N SER A 39 35.55 19.79 7.68
CA SER A 39 34.53 20.35 8.56
C SER A 39 33.99 21.63 7.96
N LEU A 40 32.68 21.82 8.05
CA LEU A 40 31.95 22.90 7.43
C LEU A 40 31.12 23.65 8.46
N ASP A 41 31.25 24.98 8.44
CA ASP A 41 30.38 25.91 9.15
C ASP A 41 29.67 26.83 8.17
N ALA A 42 28.49 27.33 8.51
CA ALA A 42 27.77 28.30 7.71
C ALA A 42 27.50 29.58 8.51
N ALA A 43 27.95 30.72 7.98
CA ALA A 43 27.66 32.01 8.54
C ALA A 43 26.21 32.42 8.17
N GLY A 44 25.28 32.26 9.09
CA GLY A 44 23.85 32.60 8.84
C GLY A 44 22.86 31.56 9.23
N GLY A 45 23.29 30.43 9.78
CA GLY A 45 22.46 29.31 10.26
C GLY A 45 22.94 27.98 9.71
N ASP A 46 22.45 26.89 10.28
CA ASP A 46 22.82 25.54 9.88
C ASP A 46 22.33 25.22 8.48
N LEU A 47 23.18 24.58 7.69
CA LEU A 47 22.76 24.05 6.37
C LEU A 47 21.84 22.84 6.54
N PRO A 48 20.85 22.64 5.66
CA PRO A 48 20.13 21.39 5.63
C PRO A 48 21.08 20.19 5.52
N PRO A 49 20.89 19.10 6.31
CA PRO A 49 21.88 18.01 6.43
C PRO A 49 22.26 17.34 5.11
N ALA A 50 21.32 17.26 4.15
CA ALA A 50 21.59 16.71 2.82
C ALA A 50 22.53 17.61 1.99
N VAL A 51 22.35 18.93 2.11
CA VAL A 51 23.21 19.94 1.43
C VAL A 51 24.58 19.97 2.08
N GLU A 52 24.65 20.00 3.41
CA GLU A 52 25.91 19.93 4.15
C GLU A 52 26.74 18.72 3.74
N LYS A 53 26.15 17.53 3.75
CA LYS A 53 26.80 16.27 3.35
C LYS A 53 27.34 16.34 1.91
N ARG A 54 26.63 16.97 0.99
CA ARG A 54 27.05 17.12 -0.39
C ARG A 54 28.21 18.11 -0.53
N VAL A 55 28.12 19.25 0.15
CA VAL A 55 29.20 20.26 0.16
C VAL A 55 30.48 19.65 0.72
N VAL A 56 30.39 18.99 1.88
CA VAL A 56 31.52 18.29 2.51
C VAL A 56 32.11 17.23 1.57
N SER A 57 31.28 16.44 0.91
CA SER A 57 31.74 15.43 -0.07
C SER A 57 32.45 16.08 -1.27
N SER A 58 31.94 17.20 -1.80
CA SER A 58 32.55 17.94 -2.90
C SER A 58 33.89 18.52 -2.50
N ILE A 59 33.98 19.19 -1.34
CA ILE A 59 35.22 19.74 -0.83
C ILE A 59 36.24 18.64 -0.51
N SER A 60 35.80 17.53 0.08
CA SER A 60 36.64 16.35 0.33
C SER A 60 37.20 15.78 -0.97
N SER A 61 36.39 15.69 -2.03
CA SER A 61 36.86 15.21 -3.35
C SER A 61 37.91 16.14 -3.95
N ILE A 62 37.71 17.47 -3.83
CA ILE A 62 38.70 18.47 -4.25
C ILE A 62 39.97 18.33 -3.44
N GLY A 63 39.87 18.31 -2.11
CA GLY A 63 41.00 18.18 -1.19
C GLY A 63 41.79 16.90 -1.45
N ASN A 64 41.13 15.77 -1.61
CA ASN A 64 41.78 14.50 -1.96
C ASN A 64 42.56 14.58 -3.25
N ARG A 65 41.99 15.19 -4.28
CA ARG A 65 42.65 15.34 -5.59
C ARG A 65 43.83 16.30 -5.55
N VAL A 66 43.76 17.32 -4.70
CA VAL A 66 44.80 18.36 -4.59
C VAL A 66 45.94 17.89 -3.69
N PHE A 67 45.66 17.25 -2.56
CA PHE A 67 46.61 17.02 -1.49
C PHE A 67 47.10 15.56 -1.34
N VAL A 68 46.25 14.56 -1.51
CA VAL A 68 46.63 13.16 -1.24
C VAL A 68 47.75 12.68 -2.16
N GLY A 69 48.75 12.00 -1.54
CA GLY A 69 49.92 11.48 -2.20
C GLY A 69 51.05 12.48 -2.45
N LYS A 70 50.86 13.72 -2.00
CA LYS A 70 51.92 14.79 -2.09
C LYS A 70 52.55 15.03 -0.71
N GLU A 71 53.78 15.53 -0.73
CA GLU A 71 54.52 15.79 0.51
C GLU A 71 53.94 17.02 1.25
N GLU A 72 53.74 16.91 2.57
CA GLU A 72 53.20 17.96 3.43
C GLU A 72 53.99 19.26 3.34
N ASN A 73 55.31 19.18 3.25
CA ASN A 73 56.23 20.34 3.20
C ASN A 73 56.00 21.25 1.98
N LEU A 74 55.49 20.70 0.84
CA LEU A 74 55.20 21.48 -0.33
C LEU A 74 54.11 22.53 -0.09
N PHE A 75 53.15 22.18 0.79
CA PHE A 75 52.01 23.03 1.08
C PHE A 75 52.25 23.93 2.30
N ALA A 76 52.95 23.41 3.34
CA ALA A 76 53.24 24.15 4.58
C ALA A 76 54.10 25.42 4.34
N LEU A 77 55.04 25.38 3.36
CA LEU A 77 55.89 26.52 2.99
C LEU A 77 55.16 27.67 2.31
N ASN A 78 54.05 27.41 1.60
CA ASN A 78 53.24 28.36 0.86
C ASN A 78 51.75 28.26 1.19
N SER A 79 51.42 27.95 2.43
CA SER A 79 50.04 27.63 2.86
C SER A 79 49.01 28.67 2.40
N SER A 80 49.27 29.96 2.59
CA SER A 80 48.37 31.05 2.23
C SER A 80 48.04 31.12 0.73
N ALA A 81 48.98 30.72 -0.13
CA ALA A 81 48.72 30.68 -1.58
C ALA A 81 47.83 29.50 -1.96
N TYR A 82 48.06 28.34 -1.38
CA TYR A 82 47.25 27.15 -1.60
C TYR A 82 45.84 27.28 -0.98
N ASP A 83 45.71 27.86 0.20
CA ASP A 83 44.45 28.16 0.85
C ASP A 83 43.60 29.09 -0.02
N LYS A 84 44.21 30.13 -0.60
CA LYS A 84 43.51 31.03 -1.51
C LYS A 84 43.04 30.32 -2.80
N VAL A 85 43.89 29.48 -3.39
CA VAL A 85 43.50 28.67 -4.58
C VAL A 85 42.40 27.71 -4.25
N LEU A 86 42.43 27.07 -3.07
CA LEU A 86 41.41 26.18 -2.62
C LEU A 86 40.08 26.93 -2.42
N ALA A 87 40.10 28.09 -1.76
CA ALA A 87 38.92 28.94 -1.60
C ALA A 87 38.32 29.34 -2.97
N ASP A 88 39.17 29.73 -3.93
CA ASP A 88 38.71 30.06 -5.29
C ASP A 88 38.06 28.85 -6.00
N ILE A 89 38.58 27.65 -5.81
CA ILE A 89 37.98 26.42 -6.35
C ILE A 89 36.65 26.15 -5.70
N ILE A 90 36.58 26.26 -4.34
CA ILE A 90 35.32 26.03 -3.59
C ILE A 90 34.26 27.03 -4.04
N ASN A 91 34.61 28.34 -4.15
CA ASN A 91 33.68 29.37 -4.60
C ASN A 91 33.12 29.11 -6.02
N ARG A 92 33.88 28.43 -6.90
CA ARG A 92 33.39 28.05 -8.24
C ARG A 92 32.52 26.81 -8.25
N VAL A 93 32.70 25.94 -7.27
CA VAL A 93 31.98 24.67 -7.20
C VAL A 93 30.70 24.79 -6.37
N VAL A 94 30.72 25.58 -5.31
CA VAL A 94 29.60 25.76 -4.35
C VAL A 94 28.89 27.08 -4.69
N ILE A 95 28.11 27.07 -5.76
CA ILE A 95 27.36 28.26 -6.24
C ILE A 95 26.36 28.72 -5.17
N GLY A 96 26.22 30.04 -5.02
CA GLY A 96 25.34 30.68 -4.02
C GLY A 96 26.01 30.90 -2.66
N TYR A 97 27.23 30.43 -2.47
CA TYR A 97 28.03 30.64 -1.27
C TYR A 97 29.39 31.20 -1.60
N VAL A 98 29.94 31.94 -0.66
CA VAL A 98 31.34 32.43 -0.71
C VAL A 98 32.05 31.94 0.53
N VAL A 99 33.29 31.51 0.34
CA VAL A 99 34.17 31.14 1.48
C VAL A 99 34.50 32.41 2.24
N SER A 100 33.99 32.54 3.47
CA SER A 100 34.30 33.66 4.38
C SER A 100 35.55 33.41 5.21
N ASP A 101 35.79 32.14 5.55
CA ASP A 101 37.02 31.72 6.25
C ASP A 101 37.40 30.31 5.78
N LEU A 102 38.72 30.10 5.64
CA LEU A 102 39.28 28.80 5.27
C LEU A 102 40.59 28.60 6.02
N SER A 103 40.67 27.53 6.77
CA SER A 103 41.88 27.09 7.40
C SER A 103 42.21 25.65 7.05
N VAL A 104 43.44 25.42 6.62
CA VAL A 104 43.94 24.07 6.28
C VAL A 104 45.08 23.73 7.25
N ASN A 105 44.89 22.68 8.00
CA ASN A 105 45.95 22.14 8.85
C ASN A 105 46.60 20.96 8.11
N TYR A 106 47.78 21.22 7.56
CA TYR A 106 48.55 20.28 6.77
C TYR A 106 49.20 19.25 7.68
N GLY A 107 49.06 17.98 7.36
CA GLY A 107 49.63 16.85 8.08
C GLY A 107 49.35 15.55 7.33
N ARG A 108 49.80 14.42 7.87
CA ARG A 108 49.47 13.11 7.33
C ARG A 108 47.95 12.94 7.16
N ASP A 109 47.17 13.38 8.12
CA ASP A 109 45.72 13.60 8.09
C ASP A 109 45.52 15.13 7.96
N THR A 110 45.36 15.62 6.72
CA THR A 110 45.09 17.04 6.48
C THR A 110 43.63 17.35 6.83
N SER A 111 43.40 18.40 7.62
CA SER A 111 42.05 18.87 7.93
C SER A 111 41.76 20.22 7.27
N ILE A 112 40.64 20.33 6.61
CA ILE A 112 40.13 21.53 5.97
C ILE A 112 38.91 21.98 6.77
N HIS A 113 38.97 23.20 7.30
CA HIS A 113 37.85 23.86 7.95
C HIS A 113 37.39 25.01 7.06
N VAL A 114 36.12 25.01 6.67
CA VAL A 114 35.56 26.00 5.75
C VAL A 114 34.33 26.63 6.38
N THR A 115 34.29 27.96 6.38
CA THR A 115 33.08 28.72 6.74
C THR A 115 32.50 29.32 5.45
N LEU A 116 31.27 28.95 5.13
CA LEU A 116 30.53 29.45 3.96
C LEU A 116 29.56 30.56 4.39
N GLN A 117 29.50 31.61 3.57
CA GLN A 117 28.51 32.67 3.71
C GLN A 117 27.58 32.66 2.50
N PRO A 118 26.26 32.65 2.72
CA PRO A 118 25.30 32.73 1.61
C PRO A 118 25.39 34.09 0.93
N VAL A 119 25.25 34.10 -0.41
CA VAL A 119 25.28 35.30 -1.23
C VAL A 119 24.02 35.36 -2.10
N GLY A 120 23.47 36.56 -2.24
CA GLY A 120 22.27 36.79 -3.03
C GLY A 120 20.98 36.68 -2.23
N GLN A 121 19.87 36.40 -2.92
CA GLN A 121 18.58 36.21 -2.28
C GLN A 121 18.50 34.82 -1.62
N ILE A 122 17.82 34.75 -0.48
CA ILE A 122 17.66 33.50 0.28
C ILE A 122 16.18 33.08 0.17
N ILE A 123 15.96 31.77 0.04
CA ILE A 123 14.64 31.17 0.04
C ILE A 123 14.02 31.36 1.43
N ARG A 124 12.87 32.04 1.49
CA ARG A 124 12.16 32.31 2.74
C ARG A 124 10.87 31.52 2.86
N HIS A 125 10.30 31.16 1.72
CA HIS A 125 9.05 30.41 1.65
C HIS A 125 9.10 29.38 0.54
N VAL A 126 8.51 28.20 0.81
CA VAL A 126 8.40 27.11 -0.16
C VAL A 126 6.93 26.73 -0.27
N ASP A 127 6.40 26.79 -1.48
CA ASP A 127 5.04 26.35 -1.81
C ASP A 127 5.15 25.01 -2.57
N THR A 128 4.62 23.95 -1.96
CA THR A 128 4.71 22.60 -2.53
C THR A 128 3.37 22.13 -3.02
N GLU A 129 3.27 21.86 -4.31
CA GLU A 129 2.11 21.27 -4.98
C GLU A 129 2.42 19.82 -5.38
N ILE A 130 1.50 18.89 -5.08
CA ILE A 130 1.62 17.48 -5.48
C ILE A 130 0.58 17.19 -6.56
N ASP A 131 1.06 16.75 -7.72
CA ASP A 131 0.25 16.34 -8.85
C ASP A 131 0.13 14.80 -8.85
N TYR A 132 -1.08 14.33 -8.59
CA TYR A 132 -1.41 12.90 -8.55
C TYR A 132 -1.68 12.30 -9.94
N GLY A 133 -1.45 13.06 -11.00
CA GLY A 133 -1.62 12.62 -12.39
C GLY A 133 -3.07 12.30 -12.74
N GLY A 134 -3.27 11.15 -13.39
CA GLY A 134 -4.60 10.71 -13.86
C GLY A 134 -5.43 9.94 -12.82
N LEU A 135 -5.11 10.01 -11.53
CA LEU A 135 -5.90 9.36 -10.48
C LEU A 135 -7.24 10.09 -10.29
N SER A 136 -8.28 9.32 -9.93
CA SER A 136 -9.56 9.92 -9.50
C SER A 136 -9.38 10.72 -8.21
N PRO A 137 -10.26 11.66 -7.88
CA PRO A 137 -10.20 12.41 -6.62
C PRO A 137 -10.19 11.51 -5.37
N GLU A 138 -10.95 10.40 -5.43
CA GLU A 138 -11.05 9.42 -4.35
C GLU A 138 -9.74 8.63 -4.20
N ALA A 139 -9.13 8.18 -5.32
CA ALA A 139 -7.83 7.51 -5.32
C ALA A 139 -6.72 8.45 -4.85
N ALA A 140 -6.73 9.70 -5.34
CA ALA A 140 -5.78 10.74 -4.95
C ALA A 140 -5.82 11.03 -3.44
N ARG A 141 -7.00 10.95 -2.80
CA ARG A 141 -7.16 11.12 -1.35
C ARG A 141 -6.30 10.12 -0.56
N TYR A 142 -6.28 8.84 -0.94
CA TYR A 142 -5.46 7.83 -0.27
C TYR A 142 -3.95 8.16 -0.37
N VAL A 143 -3.52 8.63 -1.54
CA VAL A 143 -2.12 9.03 -1.75
C VAL A 143 -1.80 10.33 -1.02
N ALA A 144 -2.74 11.30 -1.00
CA ALA A 144 -2.58 12.59 -0.32
C ALA A 144 -2.38 12.44 1.19
N GLU A 145 -3.02 11.44 1.80
CA GLU A 145 -2.86 11.19 3.23
C GLU A 145 -1.44 10.67 3.57
N ASP A 146 -0.87 9.80 2.72
CA ASP A 146 0.52 9.35 2.90
C ASP A 146 1.53 10.47 2.64
N THR A 147 1.17 11.45 1.80
CA THR A 147 2.05 12.58 1.44
C THR A 147 1.78 13.87 2.22
N ALA A 148 0.97 13.82 3.27
CA ALA A 148 0.56 15.00 4.04
C ALA A 148 1.75 15.79 4.61
N ASP A 149 2.81 15.11 5.02
CA ASP A 149 4.01 15.73 5.61
C ASP A 149 5.04 16.20 4.57
N VAL A 150 4.85 15.87 3.28
CA VAL A 150 5.82 16.19 2.22
C VAL A 150 6.06 17.69 2.06
N PRO A 151 5.04 18.58 2.12
CA PRO A 151 5.27 20.02 2.06
C PRO A 151 6.24 20.52 3.16
N SER A 152 6.02 20.13 4.40
CA SER A 152 6.89 20.51 5.53
C SER A 152 8.32 19.97 5.37
N LEU A 153 8.47 18.80 4.79
CA LEU A 153 9.77 18.21 4.49
C LEU A 153 10.50 18.98 3.38
N MET A 154 9.79 19.45 2.35
CA MET A 154 10.37 20.32 1.31
C MET A 154 10.76 21.69 1.86
N GLU A 155 9.96 22.28 2.73
CA GLU A 155 10.33 23.49 3.45
C GLU A 155 11.67 23.31 4.21
N ASN A 156 11.79 22.25 4.99
CA ASN A 156 13.01 21.95 5.75
C ASN A 156 14.25 21.69 4.87
N LEU A 157 14.05 21.24 3.63
CA LEU A 157 15.13 21.00 2.68
C LEU A 157 15.60 22.26 1.97
N LEU A 158 14.76 23.27 1.78
CA LEU A 158 15.01 24.39 0.87
C LEU A 158 15.10 25.73 1.59
N ILE A 159 14.39 25.96 2.70
CA ILE A 159 14.44 27.24 3.41
C ILE A 159 15.86 27.52 3.93
N GLY A 160 16.31 28.78 3.72
CA GLY A 160 17.64 29.23 4.10
C GLY A 160 18.72 29.03 3.03
N LEU A 161 18.42 28.32 1.95
CA LEU A 161 19.36 28.19 0.82
C LEU A 161 19.34 29.45 -0.04
N PRO A 162 20.51 29.88 -0.59
CA PRO A 162 20.55 30.92 -1.63
C PRO A 162 19.78 30.48 -2.87
N VAL A 163 19.01 31.40 -3.46
CA VAL A 163 18.25 31.14 -4.71
C VAL A 163 19.16 30.64 -5.83
N ASP A 164 20.35 31.23 -5.96
CA ASP A 164 21.32 30.84 -7.00
C ASP A 164 21.91 29.43 -6.77
N SER A 165 21.85 28.94 -5.53
CA SER A 165 22.30 27.59 -5.20
C SER A 165 21.30 26.50 -5.66
N VAL A 166 20.04 26.85 -5.92
CA VAL A 166 18.97 25.89 -6.25
C VAL A 166 19.34 25.08 -7.48
N GLY A 167 19.86 25.67 -8.54
CA GLY A 167 20.27 24.92 -9.74
C GLY A 167 21.35 23.85 -9.45
N TRP A 168 22.23 24.09 -8.51
CA TRP A 168 23.21 23.13 -8.02
C TRP A 168 22.62 22.23 -6.90
N ALA A 169 21.93 22.84 -5.96
CA ALA A 169 21.23 22.13 -4.88
C ALA A 169 19.99 21.38 -5.38
N GLU A 170 19.42 21.76 -6.54
CA GLU A 170 18.29 21.10 -7.17
C GLU A 170 18.56 19.62 -7.38
N SER A 171 19.71 19.26 -7.92
CA SER A 171 20.07 17.84 -8.08
C SER A 171 20.20 17.11 -6.73
N VAL A 172 20.61 17.80 -5.67
CA VAL A 172 20.74 17.27 -4.31
C VAL A 172 19.39 17.21 -3.63
N SER A 173 18.62 18.29 -3.71
CA SER A 173 17.28 18.37 -3.10
C SER A 173 16.30 17.42 -3.80
N GLN A 174 16.37 17.30 -5.13
CA GLN A 174 15.61 16.30 -5.88
C GLN A 174 16.02 14.86 -5.50
N SER A 175 17.32 14.60 -5.31
CA SER A 175 17.78 13.28 -4.88
C SER A 175 17.30 12.99 -3.46
N ALA A 176 17.46 13.94 -2.52
CA ALA A 176 16.98 13.79 -1.16
C ALA A 176 15.45 13.68 -1.10
N GLY A 177 14.73 14.47 -1.89
CA GLY A 177 13.28 14.39 -2.02
C GLY A 177 12.80 13.06 -2.61
N ARG A 178 13.49 12.53 -3.63
CA ARG A 178 13.21 11.18 -4.17
C ARG A 178 13.50 10.09 -3.16
N ASP A 179 14.62 10.15 -2.46
CA ASP A 179 14.98 9.15 -1.44
C ASP A 179 13.94 9.14 -0.32
N LEU A 180 13.47 10.31 0.09
CA LEU A 180 12.45 10.48 1.10
C LEU A 180 11.08 9.96 0.62
N LEU A 181 10.64 10.38 -0.59
CA LEU A 181 9.39 9.91 -1.15
C LEU A 181 9.41 8.41 -1.46
N SER A 182 10.55 7.85 -1.83
CA SER A 182 10.68 6.39 -2.04
C SER A 182 10.50 5.58 -0.75
N GLN A 183 10.70 6.19 0.42
CA GLN A 183 10.43 5.56 1.71
C GLN A 183 8.94 5.67 2.10
N ILE A 184 8.30 6.79 1.77
CA ILE A 184 6.89 7.06 2.09
C ILE A 184 5.96 6.39 1.06
N LEU A 185 6.29 6.51 -0.22
CA LEU A 185 5.54 6.02 -1.37
C LEU A 185 6.42 5.21 -2.33
N PRO A 186 6.88 4.02 -1.93
CA PRO A 186 7.76 3.20 -2.77
C PRO A 186 7.11 2.75 -4.08
N GLU A 187 5.79 2.82 -4.18
CA GLU A 187 5.01 2.42 -5.35
C GLU A 187 4.87 3.54 -6.40
N PHE A 188 5.45 4.72 -6.13
CA PHE A 188 5.43 5.85 -7.06
C PHE A 188 6.83 6.37 -7.32
N GLN A 189 7.04 6.82 -8.54
CA GLN A 189 8.21 7.62 -8.91
C GLN A 189 7.84 9.10 -8.81
N ALA A 190 8.67 9.88 -8.10
CA ALA A 190 8.49 11.31 -8.00
C ALA A 190 9.40 12.05 -8.98
N ASN A 191 8.82 12.96 -9.77
CA ASN A 191 9.54 13.94 -10.56
C ASN A 191 9.27 15.33 -9.98
N PHE A 192 10.33 16.15 -9.91
CA PHE A 192 10.29 17.47 -9.31
C PHE A 192 10.50 18.55 -10.36
N GLU A 193 9.72 19.60 -10.28
CA GLU A 193 9.91 20.85 -10.99
C GLU A 193 10.02 21.95 -9.95
N VAL A 194 11.09 22.75 -10.00
CA VAL A 194 11.36 23.77 -8.99
C VAL A 194 11.51 25.13 -9.68
N GLU A 195 10.61 26.05 -9.36
CA GLU A 195 10.72 27.46 -9.72
C GLU A 195 11.39 28.21 -8.56
N SER A 196 12.68 28.49 -8.73
CA SER A 196 13.49 29.10 -7.69
C SER A 196 13.24 30.61 -7.55
N GLY A 197 13.15 31.07 -6.32
CA GLY A 197 12.96 32.47 -5.94
C GLY A 197 12.95 32.64 -4.44
N GLU A 198 12.78 33.86 -3.91
CA GLU A 198 12.55 34.08 -2.49
C GLU A 198 11.33 33.33 -1.98
N ASN A 199 10.31 33.20 -2.83
CA ASN A 199 9.16 32.30 -2.69
C ASN A 199 9.32 31.18 -3.75
N THR A 200 9.95 30.10 -3.37
CA THR A 200 10.21 28.95 -4.25
C THR A 200 8.96 28.07 -4.37
N LYS A 201 8.63 27.69 -5.60
CA LYS A 201 7.55 26.73 -5.86
C LYS A 201 8.14 25.38 -6.23
N VAL A 202 7.64 24.33 -5.59
CA VAL A 202 8.02 22.94 -5.85
C VAL A 202 6.80 22.18 -6.33
N LYS A 203 6.81 21.70 -7.57
CA LYS A 203 5.79 20.84 -8.10
C LYS A 203 6.31 19.41 -8.18
N ILE A 204 5.57 18.48 -7.58
CA ILE A 204 5.93 17.06 -7.49
C ILE A 204 4.93 16.26 -8.31
N TYR A 205 5.39 15.62 -9.37
CA TYR A 205 4.58 14.73 -10.20
C TYR A 205 4.78 13.30 -9.76
N LEU A 206 3.69 12.65 -9.33
CA LEU A 206 3.70 11.25 -8.93
C LEU A 206 3.32 10.35 -10.09
N ILE A 207 4.20 9.42 -10.44
CA ILE A 207 4.00 8.45 -11.53
C ILE A 207 3.90 7.06 -10.91
N PRO A 208 2.76 6.34 -11.08
CA PRO A 208 2.59 4.99 -10.61
C PRO A 208 3.67 4.05 -11.16
N GLN A 209 4.23 3.18 -10.31
CA GLN A 209 5.20 2.16 -10.70
C GLN A 209 4.62 0.75 -10.59
N GLY A 210 5.15 -0.15 -11.40
CA GLY A 210 4.74 -1.56 -11.40
C GLY A 210 3.36 -1.79 -12.02
N LYS A 211 2.64 -2.78 -11.50
CA LYS A 211 1.29 -3.10 -11.95
C LYS A 211 0.28 -2.14 -11.34
N ILE A 212 -0.68 -1.71 -12.14
CA ILE A 212 -1.76 -0.83 -11.69
C ILE A 212 -3.10 -1.55 -11.69
N VAL A 213 -4.02 -1.10 -10.85
CA VAL A 213 -5.42 -1.53 -10.87
C VAL A 213 -6.07 -1.05 -12.17
N ARG A 214 -6.58 -1.99 -12.98
CA ARG A 214 -7.24 -1.73 -14.27
C ARG A 214 -8.74 -1.84 -14.18
N SER A 215 -9.21 -2.73 -13.32
CA SER A 215 -10.63 -3.01 -13.13
C SER A 215 -10.91 -3.35 -11.66
N SER A 216 -12.17 -3.30 -11.30
CA SER A 216 -12.63 -3.67 -9.97
C SER A 216 -13.84 -4.59 -10.08
N ARG A 217 -14.05 -5.41 -9.05
CA ARG A 217 -15.20 -6.31 -8.95
C ARG A 217 -15.61 -6.45 -7.49
N LEU A 218 -16.92 -6.40 -7.23
CA LEU A 218 -17.50 -6.71 -5.94
C LEU A 218 -18.12 -8.11 -6.00
N THR A 219 -17.87 -8.94 -5.00
CA THR A 219 -18.36 -10.32 -4.91
C THR A 219 -18.95 -10.58 -3.53
N PHE A 220 -20.17 -11.13 -3.49
CA PHE A 220 -20.77 -11.57 -2.24
C PHE A 220 -20.41 -13.05 -1.99
N GLU A 221 -19.60 -13.29 -0.97
CA GLU A 221 -19.16 -14.63 -0.56
C GLU A 221 -20.26 -15.37 0.21
N LYS A 222 -20.74 -14.74 1.27
CA LYS A 222 -21.81 -15.27 2.14
C LYS A 222 -22.89 -14.22 2.27
N THR A 223 -24.14 -14.63 2.03
CA THR A 223 -25.29 -13.75 2.23
C THR A 223 -26.51 -14.54 2.71
N THR A 224 -27.24 -13.95 3.64
CA THR A 224 -28.57 -14.44 4.07
C THR A 224 -29.71 -13.72 3.33
N VAL A 225 -29.36 -12.84 2.38
CA VAL A 225 -30.28 -12.02 1.59
C VAL A 225 -30.00 -12.27 0.10
N PRO A 226 -31.02 -12.25 -0.78
CA PRO A 226 -30.81 -12.42 -2.22
C PRO A 226 -29.78 -11.47 -2.76
N ARG A 227 -28.85 -12.01 -3.55
CA ARG A 227 -27.74 -11.25 -4.12
C ARG A 227 -28.19 -10.13 -5.03
N LEU A 228 -29.30 -10.31 -5.73
CA LEU A 228 -29.87 -9.26 -6.58
C LEU A 228 -30.20 -7.98 -5.79
N LEU A 229 -30.72 -8.13 -4.57
CA LEU A 229 -31.00 -7.01 -3.68
C LEU A 229 -29.70 -6.40 -3.12
N MET A 230 -28.71 -7.24 -2.83
CA MET A 230 -27.40 -6.79 -2.38
C MET A 230 -26.62 -6.04 -3.46
N LEU A 231 -26.69 -6.47 -4.72
CA LEU A 231 -26.06 -5.76 -5.85
C LEU A 231 -26.60 -4.34 -5.98
N ARG A 232 -27.92 -4.14 -5.81
CA ARG A 232 -28.52 -2.81 -5.82
C ARG A 232 -28.04 -1.94 -4.65
N ALA A 233 -27.96 -2.53 -3.46
CA ALA A 233 -27.45 -1.85 -2.27
C ALA A 233 -25.95 -1.51 -2.36
N ALA A 234 -25.20 -2.24 -3.17
CA ALA A 234 -23.75 -2.09 -3.33
C ALA A 234 -23.34 -1.12 -4.47
N GLU A 235 -24.28 -0.53 -5.20
CA GLU A 235 -24.00 0.32 -6.39
C GLU A 235 -23.03 1.48 -6.05
N GLU A 236 -23.21 2.14 -4.93
CA GLU A 236 -22.35 3.23 -4.46
C GLU A 236 -20.95 2.70 -4.09
N THR A 237 -20.89 1.52 -3.45
CA THR A 237 -19.63 0.85 -3.10
C THR A 237 -18.87 0.39 -4.34
N GLU A 238 -19.56 -0.12 -5.36
CA GLU A 238 -18.93 -0.48 -6.64
C GLU A 238 -18.35 0.74 -7.34
N SER A 239 -19.06 1.87 -7.32
CA SER A 239 -18.55 3.13 -7.87
C SER A 239 -17.30 3.61 -7.13
N ALA A 240 -17.31 3.55 -5.80
CA ALA A 240 -16.14 3.89 -4.99
C ALA A 240 -14.98 2.93 -5.23
N LEU A 241 -15.24 1.64 -5.38
CA LEU A 241 -14.21 0.64 -5.70
C LEU A 241 -13.60 0.86 -7.11
N ALA A 242 -14.42 1.27 -8.08
CA ALA A 242 -13.96 1.59 -9.43
C ALA A 242 -13.01 2.80 -9.45
N SER A 243 -13.12 3.71 -8.49
CA SER A 243 -12.25 4.87 -8.36
C SER A 243 -10.79 4.51 -8.04
N LEU A 244 -10.50 3.30 -7.53
CA LEU A 244 -9.14 2.81 -7.28
C LEU A 244 -8.33 2.58 -8.56
N ARG A 245 -8.96 2.69 -9.73
CA ARG A 245 -8.30 2.51 -11.02
C ARG A 245 -7.13 3.50 -11.17
N GLY A 246 -5.97 2.97 -11.61
CA GLY A 246 -4.74 3.73 -11.79
C GLY A 246 -3.78 3.67 -10.59
N LEU A 247 -4.25 3.28 -9.39
CA LEU A 247 -3.35 3.06 -8.25
C LEU A 247 -2.44 1.85 -8.49
N PRO A 248 -1.18 1.90 -8.02
CA PRO A 248 -0.32 0.73 -8.00
C PRO A 248 -0.94 -0.40 -7.16
N VAL A 249 -0.83 -1.64 -7.65
CA VAL A 249 -1.34 -2.82 -6.94
C VAL A 249 -0.70 -2.97 -5.55
N ASP A 250 0.59 -2.69 -5.45
CA ASP A 250 1.33 -2.79 -4.19
C ASP A 250 0.87 -1.73 -3.17
N PHE A 251 0.54 -0.52 -3.64
CA PHE A 251 -0.10 0.52 -2.81
C PHE A 251 -1.45 0.06 -2.27
N VAL A 252 -2.32 -0.48 -3.14
CA VAL A 252 -3.62 -1.03 -2.73
C VAL A 252 -3.45 -2.20 -1.77
N THR A 253 -2.41 -3.03 -1.95
CA THR A 253 -2.09 -4.13 -1.04
C THR A 253 -1.72 -3.62 0.35
N ARG A 254 -0.84 -2.62 0.42
CA ARG A 254 -0.40 -1.99 1.67
C ARG A 254 -1.57 -1.35 2.44
N HIS A 255 -2.52 -0.76 1.73
CA HIS A 255 -3.70 -0.09 2.29
C HIS A 255 -4.99 -0.93 2.25
N SER A 256 -4.91 -2.22 1.93
CA SER A 256 -6.08 -3.08 1.68
C SER A 256 -7.09 -3.09 2.82
N SER A 257 -6.65 -3.21 4.06
CA SER A 257 -7.53 -3.23 5.23
C SER A 257 -8.28 -1.90 5.43
N ARG A 258 -7.61 -0.78 5.17
CA ARG A 258 -8.21 0.54 5.29
C ARG A 258 -9.23 0.79 4.18
N ILE A 259 -8.85 0.51 2.93
CA ILE A 259 -9.74 0.64 1.78
C ILE A 259 -10.97 -0.26 1.96
N ALA A 260 -10.78 -1.51 2.42
CA ALA A 260 -11.89 -2.41 2.73
C ALA A 260 -12.82 -1.81 3.81
N SER A 261 -12.26 -1.24 4.88
CA SER A 261 -13.05 -0.58 5.93
C SER A 261 -13.87 0.60 5.40
N ASP A 262 -13.26 1.46 4.54
CA ASP A 262 -13.95 2.60 3.93
C ASP A 262 -15.09 2.11 3.02
N MET A 263 -14.86 1.05 2.22
CA MET A 263 -15.89 0.43 1.37
C MET A 263 -17.03 -0.17 2.21
N ASN A 264 -16.70 -0.80 3.35
CA ASN A 264 -17.69 -1.32 4.27
C ASN A 264 -18.54 -0.21 4.89
N GLU A 265 -17.92 0.93 5.23
CA GLU A 265 -18.65 2.09 5.75
C GLU A 265 -19.64 2.66 4.74
N ILE A 266 -19.25 2.74 3.46
CA ILE A 266 -20.14 3.16 2.37
C ILE A 266 -21.32 2.17 2.28
N LEU A 267 -21.04 0.86 2.24
CA LEU A 267 -22.06 -0.18 2.13
C LEU A 267 -23.04 -0.14 3.31
N GLN A 268 -22.56 0.07 4.53
CA GLN A 268 -23.42 0.16 5.73
C GLN A 268 -24.28 1.43 5.78
N LYS A 269 -23.99 2.44 4.99
CA LYS A 269 -24.84 3.64 4.87
C LYS A 269 -26.07 3.41 4.00
N ASP A 270 -26.08 2.38 3.18
CA ASP A 270 -27.22 2.06 2.33
C ASP A 270 -28.50 1.83 3.14
N SER A 271 -29.61 2.32 2.62
CA SER A 271 -30.90 2.31 3.30
C SER A 271 -31.48 0.90 3.47
N PHE A 272 -31.23 -0.01 2.51
CA PHE A 272 -31.65 -1.39 2.56
C PHE A 272 -30.86 -2.18 3.61
N ILE A 273 -29.51 -2.05 3.61
CA ILE A 273 -28.63 -2.64 4.59
C ILE A 273 -29.05 -2.26 6.02
N ARG A 274 -29.27 -0.98 6.24
CA ARG A 274 -29.70 -0.45 7.56
C ARG A 274 -31.08 -0.94 7.97
N LYS A 275 -32.04 -0.92 7.02
CA LYS A 275 -33.44 -1.28 7.29
C LYS A 275 -33.57 -2.74 7.74
N TYR A 276 -32.79 -3.63 7.14
CA TYR A 276 -32.87 -5.06 7.46
C TYR A 276 -31.80 -5.53 8.44
N GLY A 277 -31.05 -4.62 9.05
CA GLY A 277 -30.04 -4.94 10.06
C GLY A 277 -28.96 -5.89 9.52
N ILE A 278 -28.53 -5.69 8.28
CA ILE A 278 -27.53 -6.54 7.63
C ILE A 278 -26.16 -6.11 8.13
N ALA A 279 -25.48 -7.01 8.83
CA ALA A 279 -24.08 -6.83 9.18
C ALA A 279 -23.21 -7.20 7.97
N THR A 280 -22.34 -6.27 7.56
CA THR A 280 -21.43 -6.46 6.45
C THR A 280 -19.99 -6.50 6.92
N ASP A 281 -19.21 -7.40 6.34
CA ASP A 281 -17.77 -7.51 6.52
C ASP A 281 -17.12 -7.62 5.15
N THR A 282 -16.03 -6.86 4.94
CA THR A 282 -15.41 -6.72 3.63
C THR A 282 -13.94 -7.06 3.68
N THR A 283 -13.46 -7.73 2.64
CA THR A 283 -12.04 -8.02 2.43
C THR A 283 -11.66 -7.62 1.01
N LEU A 284 -10.60 -6.81 0.88
CA LEU A 284 -10.07 -6.41 -0.42
C LEU A 284 -8.91 -7.31 -0.84
N VAL A 285 -9.08 -7.98 -1.96
CA VAL A 285 -8.03 -8.75 -2.63
C VAL A 285 -7.45 -7.86 -3.73
N SER A 286 -6.20 -7.45 -3.56
CA SER A 286 -5.49 -6.58 -4.48
C SER A 286 -4.97 -7.34 -5.70
N GLY A 287 -4.99 -6.68 -6.87
CA GLY A 287 -4.52 -7.22 -8.14
C GLY A 287 -4.77 -6.21 -9.27
N GLU A 288 -4.43 -6.55 -10.51
CA GLU A 288 -4.84 -5.75 -11.69
C GLU A 288 -6.38 -5.64 -11.78
N THR A 289 -7.08 -6.63 -11.22
CA THR A 289 -8.50 -6.55 -10.88
C THR A 289 -8.60 -6.52 -9.35
N ALA A 290 -8.99 -5.39 -8.78
CA ALA A 290 -9.25 -5.27 -7.35
C ALA A 290 -10.60 -5.93 -7.03
N GLU A 291 -10.61 -6.95 -6.18
CA GLU A 291 -11.82 -7.68 -5.82
C GLU A 291 -12.21 -7.40 -4.37
N LEU A 292 -13.38 -6.79 -4.18
CA LEU A 292 -13.97 -6.60 -2.87
C LEU A 292 -14.88 -7.79 -2.56
N GLN A 293 -14.48 -8.62 -1.62
CA GLN A 293 -15.27 -9.75 -1.12
C GLN A 293 -16.11 -9.27 0.06
N VAL A 294 -17.41 -9.48 0.00
CA VAL A 294 -18.39 -9.02 0.98
C VAL A 294 -19.12 -10.20 1.58
N ASN A 295 -19.12 -10.28 2.91
CA ASN A 295 -20.05 -11.10 3.68
C ASN A 295 -21.18 -10.19 4.16
N ALA A 296 -22.43 -10.59 3.93
CA ALA A 296 -23.61 -9.79 4.26
C ALA A 296 -24.63 -10.69 4.99
N LEU A 297 -24.66 -10.61 6.30
CA LEU A 297 -25.43 -11.49 7.15
C LEU A 297 -26.40 -10.69 8.02
N THR A 298 -27.61 -11.19 8.17
CA THR A 298 -28.54 -10.68 9.18
C THR A 298 -29.00 -11.83 10.08
N ASP A 299 -29.10 -11.56 11.35
CA ASP A 299 -29.62 -12.46 12.38
C ASP A 299 -31.11 -12.23 12.71
N HIS A 300 -31.72 -11.26 12.02
CA HIS A 300 -33.13 -10.93 12.23
C HIS A 300 -34.02 -11.42 11.09
N TRP A 301 -33.49 -11.44 9.87
CA TRP A 301 -34.27 -11.73 8.67
C TRP A 301 -33.61 -12.77 7.79
N VAL A 302 -34.45 -13.59 7.16
CA VAL A 302 -34.09 -14.47 6.05
C VAL A 302 -34.90 -14.04 4.83
N ILE A 303 -34.23 -13.72 3.73
CA ILE A 303 -34.87 -13.42 2.47
C ILE A 303 -34.31 -14.40 1.45
N ARG A 304 -35.18 -15.14 0.73
CA ARG A 304 -34.79 -16.09 -0.29
C ARG A 304 -35.58 -15.80 -1.56
N THR A 305 -34.91 -15.86 -2.69
CA THR A 305 -35.56 -15.78 -3.99
C THR A 305 -34.96 -16.86 -4.87
N GLU A 306 -35.82 -17.71 -5.43
CA GLU A 306 -35.42 -18.85 -6.22
C GLU A 306 -36.22 -18.89 -7.54
N VAL A 307 -35.61 -19.39 -8.59
CA VAL A 307 -36.28 -19.76 -9.84
C VAL A 307 -36.11 -21.25 -10.04
N TRP A 308 -37.21 -21.95 -10.23
CA TRP A 308 -37.24 -23.38 -10.48
C TRP A 308 -37.56 -23.68 -11.92
N LEU A 309 -36.85 -24.64 -12.49
CA LEU A 309 -37.09 -25.18 -13.84
C LEU A 309 -37.16 -26.69 -13.73
N ASP A 310 -38.34 -27.25 -13.91
CA ASP A 310 -38.64 -28.67 -13.81
C ASP A 310 -38.59 -29.33 -15.19
N ALA A 311 -37.63 -30.21 -15.42
CA ALA A 311 -37.47 -30.95 -16.66
C ALA A 311 -38.03 -32.37 -16.49
N GLY A 312 -39.04 -32.71 -17.28
CA GLY A 312 -39.70 -33.99 -17.23
C GLY A 312 -40.93 -34.05 -16.30
N ARG A 313 -41.36 -32.92 -15.74
CA ARG A 313 -42.64 -32.80 -15.04
C ARG A 313 -43.77 -32.67 -16.05
N GLU A 314 -44.83 -33.41 -15.86
CA GLU A 314 -46.03 -33.27 -16.66
C GLU A 314 -46.87 -32.06 -16.25
N GLY A 315 -47.51 -31.38 -17.21
CA GLY A 315 -48.36 -30.19 -16.96
C GLY A 315 -47.65 -28.86 -17.10
N ASP A 316 -48.34 -27.78 -16.73
CA ASP A 316 -47.94 -26.40 -16.99
C ASP A 316 -47.14 -25.75 -15.84
N LYS A 317 -47.04 -26.41 -14.66
CA LYS A 317 -46.32 -25.91 -13.47
C LYS A 317 -44.84 -26.35 -13.49
N ASN A 318 -44.21 -26.34 -14.66
CA ASN A 318 -42.79 -26.74 -14.83
C ASN A 318 -41.77 -25.61 -14.63
N THR A 319 -42.24 -24.41 -14.38
CA THR A 319 -41.40 -23.25 -14.01
C THR A 319 -42.04 -22.52 -12.85
N ALA A 320 -41.24 -22.13 -11.85
CA ALA A 320 -41.73 -21.34 -10.73
C ALA A 320 -40.72 -20.26 -10.34
N VAL A 321 -41.24 -19.15 -9.87
CA VAL A 321 -40.46 -18.11 -9.17
C VAL A 321 -40.96 -18.04 -7.74
N GLU A 322 -40.06 -18.27 -6.78
CA GLU A 322 -40.37 -18.28 -5.35
C GLU A 322 -39.68 -17.13 -4.65
N GLY A 323 -40.40 -16.45 -3.77
CA GLY A 323 -39.88 -15.46 -2.83
C GLY A 323 -40.30 -15.79 -1.40
N MET A 324 -39.36 -15.83 -0.48
CA MET A 324 -39.61 -16.07 0.94
C MET A 324 -39.03 -14.91 1.76
N LEU A 325 -39.82 -14.42 2.72
CA LEU A 325 -39.38 -13.50 3.77
C LEU A 325 -39.65 -14.14 5.12
N GLY A 326 -38.59 -14.40 5.86
CA GLY A 326 -38.64 -14.96 7.21
C GLY A 326 -38.07 -14.03 8.26
N HIS A 327 -38.58 -14.15 9.49
CA HIS A 327 -38.06 -13.48 10.66
C HIS A 327 -37.64 -14.51 11.69
N TYR A 328 -36.42 -14.43 12.19
CA TYR A 328 -35.92 -15.29 13.25
C TYR A 328 -36.60 -14.97 14.60
N ILE A 329 -37.26 -15.95 15.19
CA ILE A 329 -37.83 -15.87 16.55
C ILE A 329 -36.93 -16.67 17.50
N GLY A 330 -35.79 -16.06 17.86
CA GLY A 330 -34.76 -16.74 18.65
C GLY A 330 -33.68 -17.39 17.77
N LYS A 331 -32.98 -18.41 18.28
CA LYS A 331 -31.79 -18.98 17.62
C LYS A 331 -32.10 -20.06 16.58
N HIS A 332 -33.26 -20.70 16.69
CA HIS A 332 -33.58 -21.93 15.93
C HIS A 332 -34.92 -21.86 15.21
N ASP A 333 -35.70 -20.84 15.47
CA ASP A 333 -37.06 -20.71 14.98
C ASP A 333 -37.20 -19.58 13.98
N THR A 334 -37.91 -19.84 12.87
CA THR A 334 -38.18 -18.85 11.83
C THR A 334 -39.67 -18.85 11.52
N LEU A 335 -40.30 -17.67 11.62
CA LEU A 335 -41.64 -17.43 11.05
C LEU A 335 -41.46 -16.84 9.66
N PHE A 336 -42.15 -17.37 8.65
CA PHE A 336 -41.98 -16.93 7.29
C PHE A 336 -43.29 -16.79 6.51
N GLY A 337 -43.25 -15.93 5.49
CA GLY A 337 -44.20 -15.89 4.38
C GLY A 337 -43.47 -16.24 3.09
N GLU A 338 -44.09 -17.06 2.25
CA GLU A 338 -43.60 -17.50 0.96
C GLU A 338 -44.65 -17.24 -0.13
N ALA A 339 -44.23 -16.75 -1.28
CA ALA A 339 -45.06 -16.61 -2.44
C ALA A 339 -44.38 -17.31 -3.61
N ARG A 340 -45.13 -18.19 -4.31
CA ARG A 340 -44.64 -18.94 -5.46
C ARG A 340 -45.51 -18.64 -6.66
N PHE A 341 -44.94 -18.19 -7.73
CA PHE A 341 -45.60 -17.86 -9.00
C PHE A 341 -45.23 -18.88 -10.08
N TYR A 342 -46.23 -19.39 -10.77
CA TYR A 342 -46.08 -20.31 -11.91
C TYR A 342 -46.40 -19.57 -13.21
N PRO A 343 -45.42 -19.16 -14.02
CA PRO A 343 -45.67 -18.39 -15.26
C PRO A 343 -46.49 -19.12 -16.30
N GLY A 344 -46.38 -20.45 -16.40
CA GLY A 344 -47.11 -21.26 -17.37
C GLY A 344 -48.65 -21.10 -17.23
N PRO A 345 -49.25 -21.52 -16.10
CA PRO A 345 -50.66 -21.34 -15.85
C PRO A 345 -51.04 -19.95 -15.32
N MET A 346 -50.10 -19.03 -15.09
CA MET A 346 -50.31 -17.73 -14.46
C MET A 346 -50.93 -17.85 -13.04
N ASP A 347 -50.47 -18.83 -12.28
CA ASP A 347 -51.01 -19.23 -10.99
C ASP A 347 -50.09 -18.87 -9.83
N TRP A 348 -50.66 -18.73 -8.60
CA TRP A 348 -49.92 -18.36 -7.41
C TRP A 348 -50.24 -19.30 -6.27
N ASN A 349 -49.23 -19.66 -5.47
CA ASN A 349 -49.42 -20.17 -4.12
C ASN A 349 -48.82 -19.18 -3.12
N VAL A 350 -49.51 -19.00 -2.01
CA VAL A 350 -49.02 -18.10 -0.92
C VAL A 350 -49.07 -18.88 0.38
N TYR A 351 -47.90 -18.98 1.00
CA TYR A 351 -47.74 -19.76 2.24
C TYR A 351 -47.38 -18.85 3.39
N GLY A 352 -47.90 -19.20 4.58
CA GLY A 352 -47.37 -18.72 5.87
C GLY A 352 -46.94 -19.90 6.70
N GLY A 353 -45.79 -19.82 7.28
CA GLY A 353 -45.22 -21.00 7.95
C GLY A 353 -44.24 -20.70 9.05
N PHE A 354 -43.84 -21.77 9.67
CA PHE A 354 -42.87 -21.78 10.77
C PHE A 354 -41.88 -22.93 10.53
N THR A 355 -40.60 -22.67 10.81
CA THR A 355 -39.55 -23.68 10.75
C THR A 355 -38.75 -23.70 12.04
N HIS A 356 -38.41 -24.90 12.51
CA HIS A 356 -37.48 -25.13 13.60
C HIS A 356 -36.22 -25.84 13.09
N GLN A 357 -35.07 -25.32 13.44
CA GLN A 357 -33.78 -25.89 13.12
C GLN A 357 -33.24 -26.76 14.23
N PHE A 358 -33.12 -28.06 13.98
CA PHE A 358 -32.55 -29.03 14.93
C PHE A 358 -31.02 -29.09 14.75
N GLY A 359 -30.33 -28.13 15.34
CA GLY A 359 -28.90 -28.02 15.20
C GLY A 359 -28.48 -27.81 13.74
N SER A 360 -27.46 -28.53 13.28
CA SER A 360 -26.96 -28.44 11.88
C SER A 360 -27.44 -29.62 11.02
N PHE A 361 -28.28 -30.51 11.54
CA PHE A 361 -28.59 -31.75 10.83
C PHE A 361 -29.98 -31.79 10.20
N MET A 362 -30.94 -30.97 10.62
CA MET A 362 -32.30 -30.99 10.06
C MET A 362 -33.06 -29.70 10.34
N ASP A 363 -33.78 -29.24 9.35
CA ASP A 363 -34.84 -28.23 9.47
C ASP A 363 -36.20 -28.92 9.29
N LEU A 364 -37.15 -28.65 10.20
CA LEU A 364 -38.49 -29.15 10.10
C LEU A 364 -39.48 -28.01 10.24
N GLY A 365 -40.49 -27.96 9.41
CA GLY A 365 -41.45 -26.85 9.40
C GLY A 365 -42.87 -27.28 9.05
N TYR A 366 -43.74 -26.34 9.32
CA TYR A 366 -45.14 -26.37 8.92
C TYR A 366 -45.46 -25.12 8.12
N LYS A 367 -46.23 -25.26 7.05
CA LYS A 367 -46.73 -24.12 6.26
C LYS A 367 -48.19 -24.36 5.84
N TYR A 368 -48.94 -23.29 5.72
CA TYR A 368 -50.31 -23.28 5.27
C TYR A 368 -50.40 -22.51 3.96
N ASP A 369 -50.92 -23.14 2.92
CA ASP A 369 -51.24 -22.50 1.63
C ASP A 369 -52.60 -21.79 1.74
N PHE A 370 -52.59 -20.47 1.59
CA PHE A 370 -53.80 -19.64 1.67
C PHE A 370 -54.63 -19.68 0.40
N VAL A 371 -54.04 -20.05 -0.73
CA VAL A 371 -54.72 -20.15 -2.03
C VAL A 371 -55.47 -21.46 -2.11
N ASP A 372 -54.75 -22.55 -1.91
CA ASP A 372 -55.30 -23.92 -2.00
C ASP A 372 -55.95 -24.41 -0.72
N SER A 373 -55.86 -23.62 0.38
CA SER A 373 -56.33 -24.00 1.70
C SER A 373 -55.77 -25.36 2.15
N ALA A 374 -54.48 -25.56 1.94
CA ALA A 374 -53.78 -26.81 2.21
C ALA A 374 -52.73 -26.62 3.33
N SER A 375 -52.62 -27.65 4.16
CA SER A 375 -51.58 -27.71 5.21
C SER A 375 -50.43 -28.59 4.74
N HIS A 376 -49.20 -28.13 4.99
CA HIS A 376 -47.97 -28.87 4.65
C HIS A 376 -47.09 -29.06 5.85
N ILE A 377 -46.49 -30.24 5.98
CA ILE A 377 -45.28 -30.47 6.80
C ILE A 377 -44.13 -30.68 5.85
N PHE A 378 -43.05 -29.94 6.08
CA PHE A 378 -41.85 -30.05 5.25
C PHE A 378 -40.61 -30.15 6.13
N GLY A 379 -39.56 -30.72 5.53
CA GLY A 379 -38.26 -30.80 6.23
C GLY A 379 -37.12 -30.93 5.25
N THR A 380 -35.94 -30.51 5.68
CA THR A 380 -34.71 -30.61 4.92
C THR A 380 -33.59 -31.16 5.80
N VAL A 381 -32.87 -32.16 5.28
CA VAL A 381 -31.70 -32.76 5.94
C VAL A 381 -30.48 -32.50 5.09
N PRO A 382 -29.59 -31.60 5.49
CA PRO A 382 -28.32 -31.39 4.80
C PRO A 382 -27.38 -32.59 5.00
N ILE A 383 -26.72 -33.01 3.93
CA ILE A 383 -25.74 -34.10 3.91
C ILE A 383 -24.39 -33.53 3.45
N GLY A 384 -23.55 -33.16 4.42
CA GLY A 384 -22.32 -32.43 4.14
C GLY A 384 -22.61 -31.05 3.55
N ASN A 385 -21.71 -30.54 2.71
CA ASN A 385 -21.78 -29.15 2.19
C ASN A 385 -22.47 -29.05 0.81
N LYS A 386 -22.77 -30.18 0.16
CA LYS A 386 -23.23 -30.20 -1.24
C LYS A 386 -24.55 -30.91 -1.47
N PHE A 387 -24.97 -31.79 -0.57
CA PHE A 387 -26.17 -32.59 -0.75
C PHE A 387 -27.21 -32.25 0.32
N ALA A 388 -28.50 -32.39 -0.04
CA ALA A 388 -29.58 -32.34 0.93
C ALA A 388 -30.75 -33.25 0.50
N LEU A 389 -31.51 -33.73 1.49
CA LEU A 389 -32.77 -34.40 1.29
C LEU A 389 -33.89 -33.45 1.71
N ARG A 390 -34.87 -33.29 0.88
CA ARG A 390 -36.08 -32.51 1.13
C ARG A 390 -37.30 -33.40 1.15
N TYR A 391 -38.22 -33.07 2.03
CA TYR A 391 -39.52 -33.71 2.09
C TYR A 391 -40.60 -32.65 2.27
N ASP A 392 -41.71 -32.77 1.55
CA ASP A 392 -42.93 -31.95 1.70
C ASP A 392 -44.14 -32.84 1.60
N ARG A 393 -45.09 -32.70 2.51
CA ARG A 393 -46.37 -33.45 2.52
C ARG A 393 -47.52 -32.47 2.53
N ASP A 394 -48.31 -32.53 1.47
CA ASP A 394 -49.62 -31.90 1.38
C ASP A 394 -50.69 -32.81 2.05
N PHE A 395 -51.38 -32.30 3.08
CA PHE A 395 -52.41 -33.04 3.78
C PHE A 395 -53.76 -33.00 3.05
N ARG A 396 -54.01 -32.01 2.22
CA ARG A 396 -55.25 -31.88 1.45
C ARG A 396 -55.29 -32.90 0.28
N GLU A 397 -54.26 -32.91 -0.50
CA GLU A 397 -54.15 -33.86 -1.65
C GLU A 397 -53.57 -35.20 -1.23
N ARG A 398 -53.09 -35.33 0.01
CA ARG A 398 -52.40 -36.51 0.56
C ARG A 398 -51.15 -36.89 -0.22
N ASN A 399 -50.53 -35.91 -0.84
CA ASN A 399 -49.40 -36.05 -1.73
C ASN A 399 -48.09 -35.90 -0.95
N ASN A 400 -47.06 -36.69 -1.32
CA ASN A 400 -45.72 -36.59 -0.77
C ASN A 400 -44.74 -36.24 -1.88
N GLU A 401 -43.90 -35.26 -1.62
CA GLU A 401 -42.78 -34.86 -2.51
C GLU A 401 -41.47 -35.10 -1.78
N PHE A 402 -40.56 -35.82 -2.42
CA PHE A 402 -39.20 -36.07 -1.98
C PHE A 402 -38.23 -35.43 -2.95
N GLY A 403 -37.25 -34.70 -2.46
CA GLY A 403 -36.18 -34.10 -3.25
C GLY A 403 -34.80 -34.57 -2.76
N PHE A 404 -33.94 -34.94 -3.71
CA PHE A 404 -32.50 -35.13 -3.43
C PHE A 404 -31.75 -34.09 -4.24
N SER A 405 -31.12 -33.15 -3.53
CA SER A 405 -30.48 -32.00 -4.15
C SER A 405 -28.95 -32.08 -4.09
N TYR A 406 -28.32 -31.62 -5.17
CA TYR A 406 -26.87 -31.43 -5.29
C TYR A 406 -26.56 -29.98 -5.64
N LYS A 407 -25.87 -29.32 -4.74
CA LYS A 407 -25.40 -27.93 -4.93
C LYS A 407 -24.19 -27.91 -5.84
N ILE A 408 -24.38 -27.49 -7.10
CA ILE A 408 -23.33 -27.36 -8.12
C ILE A 408 -22.48 -26.13 -7.79
N HIS A 409 -23.15 -25.01 -7.51
CA HIS A 409 -22.55 -23.72 -7.16
C HIS A 409 -23.46 -23.00 -6.15
N ASN A 410 -22.98 -21.92 -5.54
CA ASN A 410 -23.81 -21.13 -4.63
C ASN A 410 -25.09 -20.60 -5.27
N TYR A 411 -25.12 -20.46 -6.58
CA TYR A 411 -26.25 -19.95 -7.35
C TYR A 411 -27.10 -21.05 -8.01
N ILE A 412 -26.62 -22.28 -8.08
CA ILE A 412 -27.26 -23.34 -8.86
C ILE A 412 -27.27 -24.64 -8.06
N THR A 413 -28.45 -25.18 -7.88
CA THR A 413 -28.70 -26.49 -7.28
C THR A 413 -29.46 -27.35 -8.27
N LEU A 414 -29.09 -28.61 -8.45
CA LEU A 414 -29.81 -29.62 -9.17
C LEU A 414 -30.52 -30.53 -8.17
N GLU A 415 -31.81 -30.71 -8.31
CA GLU A 415 -32.61 -31.56 -7.46
C GLU A 415 -33.31 -32.65 -8.29
N TYR A 416 -33.23 -33.90 -7.85
CA TYR A 416 -34.10 -34.98 -8.34
C TYR A 416 -35.31 -35.01 -7.44
N VAL A 417 -36.50 -34.85 -8.04
CA VAL A 417 -37.78 -34.80 -7.33
C VAL A 417 -38.57 -36.06 -7.65
N TYR A 418 -39.18 -36.67 -6.63
CA TYR A 418 -40.19 -37.69 -6.71
C TYR A 418 -41.43 -37.19 -5.99
N ASN A 419 -42.56 -37.26 -6.64
CA ASN A 419 -43.88 -36.89 -6.15
C ASN A 419 -44.84 -38.03 -6.40
N ASP A 420 -45.71 -38.35 -5.43
CA ASP A 420 -46.62 -39.49 -5.54
C ASP A 420 -47.63 -39.37 -6.66
N GLU A 421 -48.01 -38.15 -7.03
CA GLU A 421 -49.01 -37.85 -8.05
C GLU A 421 -48.37 -37.54 -9.43
N ASP A 422 -47.40 -36.57 -9.45
CA ASP A 422 -46.79 -36.05 -10.67
C ASP A 422 -45.62 -36.91 -11.18
N GLY A 423 -45.21 -37.96 -10.41
CA GLY A 423 -44.12 -38.83 -10.82
C GLY A 423 -42.73 -38.26 -10.46
N ARG A 424 -41.82 -38.23 -11.42
CA ARG A 424 -40.41 -37.86 -11.13
C ARG A 424 -39.86 -36.95 -12.22
N TRP A 425 -39.05 -35.96 -11.76
CA TRP A 425 -38.40 -35.00 -12.65
C TRP A 425 -37.08 -34.49 -12.10
N LEU A 426 -36.38 -33.75 -12.92
CA LEU A 426 -35.19 -32.99 -12.50
C LEU A 426 -35.57 -31.53 -12.37
N ARG A 427 -35.26 -30.94 -11.24
CA ARG A 427 -35.43 -29.51 -10.93
C ARG A 427 -34.09 -28.82 -10.93
N LEU A 428 -33.96 -27.78 -11.72
CA LEU A 428 -32.83 -26.81 -11.60
C LEU A 428 -33.32 -25.63 -10.77
N ILE A 429 -32.63 -25.34 -9.67
CA ILE A 429 -32.93 -24.24 -8.76
C ILE A 429 -31.85 -23.19 -8.96
N ALA A 430 -32.21 -21.98 -9.38
CA ALA A 430 -31.35 -20.82 -9.40
C ALA A 430 -31.64 -19.97 -8.17
N ASN A 431 -30.64 -19.80 -7.30
CA ASN A 431 -30.71 -18.92 -6.13
C ASN A 431 -30.27 -17.51 -6.56
N LEU A 432 -31.13 -16.52 -6.40
CA LEU A 432 -30.94 -15.14 -6.86
C LEU A 432 -30.38 -14.20 -5.77
#